data_b536dd87e0829acbe711f524c2436742
#
_entry.id   b536dd87e0829acbe711f524c2436742
#
_cell.length_a   1.000
_cell.length_b   1.000
_cell.length_c   1.000
_cell.angle_alpha   90.00
_cell.angle_beta   90.00
_cell.angle_gamma   90.00
#
_symmetry.space_group_name_H-M   'P 1'
#
loop_
_entity.id
_entity.type
_entity.pdbx_description
1 polymer ?
#
loop_
_entity_poly.entity_id
_entity_poly.type
_entity_poly.pdbx_seq_one_letter_code
_entity_poly.pdbx_strand_id
1 'polypeptide(L)'
;MLPFGDYEFDIVINRHGDFNAKEIHRVLKCGGIFITEQVGAENDRELVELLLGKTELPFPEQYLDIVKKRFCDVGFDILDAQECFRPIKFFDIGALVWFAHIIEWEFPNFSVDNCKNRLLYAQQILEQNGCIEGKIHRFLLVLRKAK
;
A
#
# COMPACT_ATOMS: atom_id res chain seq x y z
N MET A 1 5.19 -9.96 -18.28
CA MET A 1 4.49 -11.23 -18.58
C MET A 1 5.02 -12.29 -17.62
N LEU A 2 4.12 -13.00 -16.93
CA LEU A 2 4.50 -14.09 -16.03
C LEU A 2 5.00 -15.31 -16.85
N PRO A 3 6.00 -16.06 -16.36
CA PRO A 3 6.58 -17.19 -17.08
C PRO A 3 5.73 -18.48 -16.98
N PHE A 4 4.41 -18.35 -17.09
CA PHE A 4 3.44 -19.44 -16.94
C PHE A 4 2.51 -19.51 -18.15
N GLY A 5 1.92 -20.68 -18.38
CA GLY A 5 0.93 -20.91 -19.43
C GLY A 5 -0.42 -20.28 -19.16
N ASP A 6 -1.29 -20.27 -20.17
CA ASP A 6 -2.68 -19.85 -20.02
C ASP A 6 -3.47 -20.88 -19.21
N TYR A 7 -4.38 -20.43 -18.34
CA TYR A 7 -5.28 -21.33 -17.58
C TYR A 7 -4.54 -22.37 -16.71
N GLU A 8 -3.39 -21.98 -16.15
CA GLU A 8 -2.53 -22.92 -15.40
C GLU A 8 -2.95 -23.06 -13.94
N PHE A 9 -3.43 -21.95 -13.31
CA PHE A 9 -3.67 -21.90 -11.86
C PHE A 9 -5.15 -21.89 -11.50
N ASP A 10 -5.49 -22.58 -10.40
CA ASP A 10 -6.80 -22.49 -9.76
C ASP A 10 -6.86 -21.29 -8.80
N ILE A 11 -5.74 -20.95 -8.15
CA ILE A 11 -5.62 -19.83 -7.22
C ILE A 11 -4.29 -19.11 -7.46
N VAL A 12 -4.33 -17.78 -7.47
CA VAL A 12 -3.15 -16.91 -7.45
C VAL A 12 -3.26 -16.00 -6.23
N ILE A 13 -2.19 -15.89 -5.46
CA ILE A 13 -2.11 -15.02 -4.28
C ILE A 13 -1.01 -13.99 -4.51
N ASN A 14 -1.31 -12.74 -4.21
CA ASN A 14 -0.36 -11.64 -4.25
C ASN A 14 -0.46 -10.82 -2.95
N ARG A 15 0.68 -10.41 -2.43
CA ARG A 15 0.72 -9.54 -1.25
C ARG A 15 1.79 -8.48 -1.44
N HIS A 16 1.37 -7.21 -1.41
CA HIS A 16 2.22 -6.02 -1.55
C HIS A 16 3.12 -6.02 -2.81
N GLY A 17 2.80 -6.85 -3.79
CA GLY A 17 3.53 -6.93 -5.05
C GLY A 17 2.75 -6.26 -6.18
N ASP A 18 3.48 -5.81 -7.20
CA ASP A 18 2.87 -5.33 -8.43
C ASP A 18 2.12 -6.45 -9.14
N PHE A 19 1.08 -6.11 -9.87
CA PHE A 19 0.25 -7.05 -10.64
C PHE A 19 -0.30 -6.40 -11.90
N ASN A 20 -0.53 -7.24 -12.90
CA ASN A 20 -1.24 -6.86 -14.10
C ASN A 20 -2.53 -7.70 -14.19
N ALA A 21 -3.70 -7.03 -14.14
CA ALA A 21 -4.99 -7.72 -14.11
C ALA A 21 -5.22 -8.63 -15.33
N LYS A 22 -4.78 -8.23 -16.52
CA LYS A 22 -4.88 -9.05 -17.75
C LYS A 22 -4.01 -10.30 -17.66
N GLU A 23 -2.83 -10.16 -17.07
CA GLU A 23 -1.89 -11.28 -16.90
C GLU A 23 -2.39 -12.28 -15.85
N ILE A 24 -2.93 -11.79 -14.72
CA ILE A 24 -3.60 -12.62 -13.73
C ILE A 24 -4.81 -13.34 -14.35
N HIS A 25 -5.59 -12.64 -15.17
CA HIS A 25 -6.70 -13.25 -15.90
C HIS A 25 -6.22 -14.36 -16.84
N ARG A 26 -5.12 -14.15 -17.57
CA ARG A 26 -4.57 -15.12 -18.51
C ARG A 26 -4.16 -16.43 -17.82
N VAL A 27 -3.41 -16.34 -16.73
CA VAL A 27 -2.86 -17.53 -16.05
C VAL A 27 -3.87 -18.28 -15.19
N LEU A 28 -4.99 -17.66 -14.77
CA LEU A 28 -6.04 -18.31 -14.02
C LEU A 28 -6.96 -19.14 -14.93
N LYS A 29 -7.35 -20.32 -14.46
CA LYS A 29 -8.44 -21.11 -15.04
C LYS A 29 -9.78 -20.36 -14.96
N CYS A 30 -10.76 -20.72 -15.78
CA CYS A 30 -12.13 -20.24 -15.64
C CYS A 30 -12.68 -20.60 -14.26
N GLY A 31 -13.23 -19.62 -13.54
CA GLY A 31 -13.66 -19.77 -12.15
C GLY A 31 -12.53 -19.75 -11.12
N GLY A 32 -11.27 -19.61 -11.54
CA GLY A 32 -10.10 -19.50 -10.65
C GLY A 32 -10.14 -18.22 -9.82
N ILE A 33 -9.46 -18.25 -8.68
CA ILE A 33 -9.50 -17.20 -7.65
C ILE A 33 -8.21 -16.41 -7.63
N PHE A 34 -8.32 -15.09 -7.58
CA PHE A 34 -7.23 -14.18 -7.24
C PHE A 34 -7.47 -13.54 -5.88
N ILE A 35 -6.47 -13.61 -5.01
CA ILE A 35 -6.49 -12.99 -3.69
C ILE A 35 -5.33 -12.01 -3.63
N THR A 36 -5.61 -10.75 -3.30
CA THR A 36 -4.55 -9.75 -3.15
C THR A 36 -4.77 -8.85 -1.94
N GLU A 37 -3.72 -8.68 -1.13
CA GLU A 37 -3.61 -7.65 -0.11
C GLU A 37 -2.63 -6.59 -0.60
N GLN A 38 -3.04 -5.32 -0.56
CA GLN A 38 -2.24 -4.19 -1.08
C GLN A 38 -2.10 -3.08 -0.07
N VAL A 39 -1.02 -2.32 -0.24
CA VAL A 39 -0.83 -1.02 0.39
C VAL A 39 -1.66 0.00 -0.39
N GLY A 40 -2.51 0.75 0.30
CA GLY A 40 -3.33 1.79 -0.32
C GLY A 40 -2.59 3.12 -0.47
N ALA A 41 -3.12 4.00 -1.30
CA ALA A 41 -2.51 5.28 -1.66
C ALA A 41 -2.27 6.23 -0.49
N GLU A 42 -3.09 6.15 0.57
CA GLU A 42 -2.99 7.00 1.78
C GLU A 42 -2.08 6.41 2.87
N ASN A 43 -1.26 5.40 2.52
CA ASN A 43 -0.38 4.77 3.50
C ASN A 43 0.64 5.76 4.07
N ASP A 44 0.79 5.77 5.39
CA ASP A 44 1.76 6.58 6.14
C ASP A 44 1.70 8.10 5.86
N ARG A 45 0.60 8.59 5.27
CA ARG A 45 0.49 9.97 4.75
C ARG A 45 0.78 11.03 5.82
N GLU A 46 0.26 10.88 7.02
CA GLU A 46 0.49 11.83 8.12
C GLU A 46 1.97 11.88 8.53
N LEU A 47 2.67 10.73 8.50
CA LEU A 47 4.11 10.66 8.82
C LEU A 47 4.96 11.29 7.72
N VAL A 48 4.60 11.05 6.46
CA VAL A 48 5.25 11.67 5.30
C VAL A 48 5.10 13.19 5.37
N GLU A 49 3.89 13.70 5.59
CA GLU A 49 3.63 15.13 5.71
C GLU A 49 4.31 15.76 6.92
N LEU A 50 4.42 15.04 8.03
CA LEU A 50 5.16 15.47 9.20
C LEU A 50 6.65 15.69 8.87
N LEU A 51 7.28 14.75 8.18
CA LEU A 51 8.72 14.77 7.93
C LEU A 51 9.12 15.54 6.66
N LEU A 52 8.32 15.49 5.60
CA LEU A 52 8.64 16.08 4.29
C LEU A 52 7.77 17.28 3.92
N GLY A 53 6.62 17.45 4.57
CA GLY A 53 5.58 18.40 4.12
C GLY A 53 4.68 17.78 3.05
N LYS A 54 3.93 18.64 2.36
CA LYS A 54 3.07 18.17 1.26
C LYS A 54 3.92 17.60 0.14
N THR A 55 3.68 16.34 -0.17
CA THR A 55 4.28 15.61 -1.30
C THR A 55 3.16 14.98 -2.12
N GLU A 56 3.47 14.61 -3.35
CA GLU A 56 2.57 13.78 -4.15
C GLU A 56 2.47 12.37 -3.59
N LEU A 57 1.36 11.69 -3.90
CA LEU A 57 1.21 10.28 -3.54
C LEU A 57 2.12 9.44 -4.43
N PRO A 58 2.90 8.49 -3.87
CA PRO A 58 3.77 7.65 -4.68
C PRO A 58 2.99 6.71 -5.61
N PHE A 59 1.79 6.29 -5.17
CA PHE A 59 0.92 5.38 -5.91
C PHE A 59 -0.53 5.90 -5.95
N PRO A 60 -0.82 7.00 -6.71
CA PRO A 60 -2.11 7.69 -6.66
C PRO A 60 -3.29 6.85 -7.19
N GLU A 61 -3.01 5.71 -7.81
CA GLU A 61 -4.04 4.80 -8.31
C GLU A 61 -4.29 3.57 -7.41
N GLN A 62 -3.60 3.48 -6.26
CA GLN A 62 -3.75 2.37 -5.31
C GLN A 62 -4.89 2.61 -4.31
N TYR A 63 -6.07 2.89 -4.84
CA TYR A 63 -7.33 2.90 -4.10
C TYR A 63 -8.15 1.65 -4.42
N LEU A 64 -8.84 1.12 -3.42
CA LEU A 64 -9.66 -0.09 -3.55
C LEU A 64 -10.61 -0.02 -4.75
N ASP A 65 -11.35 1.08 -4.92
CA ASP A 65 -12.33 1.20 -5.98
C ASP A 65 -11.70 1.29 -7.38
N ILE A 66 -10.54 1.93 -7.51
CA ILE A 66 -9.79 1.98 -8.76
C ILE A 66 -9.30 0.58 -9.14
N VAL A 67 -8.74 -0.15 -8.19
CA VAL A 67 -8.23 -1.50 -8.41
C VAL A 67 -9.37 -2.48 -8.71
N LYS A 68 -10.50 -2.42 -7.98
CA LYS A 68 -11.72 -3.19 -8.29
C LYS A 68 -12.15 -3.00 -9.74
N LYS A 69 -12.25 -1.73 -10.16
CA LYS A 69 -12.66 -1.41 -11.53
C LYS A 69 -11.73 -2.06 -12.57
N ARG A 70 -10.40 -1.99 -12.36
CA ARG A 70 -9.42 -2.63 -13.27
C ARG A 70 -9.67 -4.12 -13.45
N PHE A 71 -10.01 -4.83 -12.37
CA PHE A 71 -10.29 -6.26 -12.45
C PHE A 71 -11.66 -6.55 -13.06
N CYS A 72 -12.69 -5.78 -12.74
CA CYS A 72 -13.99 -5.91 -13.39
C CYS A 72 -13.90 -5.71 -14.91
N ASP A 73 -13.14 -4.71 -15.35
CA ASP A 73 -12.95 -4.37 -16.78
C ASP A 73 -12.29 -5.51 -17.58
N VAL A 74 -11.60 -6.45 -16.92
CA VAL A 74 -10.97 -7.61 -17.56
C VAL A 74 -11.69 -8.94 -17.28
N GLY A 75 -12.89 -8.91 -16.70
CA GLY A 75 -13.75 -10.08 -16.54
C GLY A 75 -13.60 -10.82 -15.20
N PHE A 76 -13.36 -10.10 -14.12
CA PHE A 76 -13.45 -10.67 -12.77
C PHE A 76 -14.72 -10.26 -12.06
N ASP A 77 -15.29 -11.21 -11.31
CA ASP A 77 -16.31 -10.97 -10.29
C ASP A 77 -15.65 -10.68 -8.95
N ILE A 78 -16.14 -9.68 -8.22
CA ILE A 78 -15.69 -9.39 -6.86
C ILE A 78 -16.41 -10.34 -5.89
N LEU A 79 -15.67 -11.16 -5.16
CA LEU A 79 -16.20 -12.02 -4.10
C LEU A 79 -16.16 -11.35 -2.73
N ASP A 80 -15.05 -10.64 -2.44
CA ASP A 80 -14.89 -9.86 -1.21
C ASP A 80 -13.98 -8.66 -1.49
N ALA A 81 -14.24 -7.55 -0.81
CA ALA A 81 -13.48 -6.31 -0.91
C ALA A 81 -13.50 -5.60 0.44
N GLN A 82 -12.34 -5.47 1.07
CA GLN A 82 -12.21 -4.86 2.38
C GLN A 82 -11.10 -3.80 2.35
N GLU A 83 -11.33 -2.69 3.03
CA GLU A 83 -10.35 -1.61 3.18
C GLU A 83 -10.25 -1.24 4.66
N CYS A 84 -9.05 -0.95 5.12
CA CYS A 84 -8.84 -0.53 6.49
C CYS A 84 -7.73 0.51 6.62
N PHE A 85 -7.93 1.38 7.60
CA PHE A 85 -6.93 2.31 8.12
C PHE A 85 -6.64 1.94 9.56
N ARG A 86 -5.38 1.63 9.87
CA ARG A 86 -4.95 1.26 11.22
C ARG A 86 -3.90 2.23 11.73
N PRO A 87 -3.92 2.59 13.02
CA PRO A 87 -2.87 3.42 13.58
C PRO A 87 -1.52 2.70 13.58
N ILE A 88 -0.47 3.43 13.25
CA ILE A 88 0.92 3.08 13.52
C ILE A 88 1.48 4.13 14.49
N LYS A 89 2.22 3.70 15.50
CA LYS A 89 2.73 4.57 16.56
C LYS A 89 4.23 4.43 16.72
N PHE A 90 4.91 5.56 16.85
CA PHE A 90 6.33 5.63 17.15
C PHE A 90 6.50 6.27 18.52
N PHE A 91 7.30 5.63 19.37
CA PHE A 91 7.56 6.05 20.74
C PHE A 91 8.97 6.66 20.93
N ASP A 92 9.72 6.76 19.84
CA ASP A 92 10.99 7.46 19.75
C ASP A 92 11.27 7.93 18.32
N ILE A 93 12.06 8.99 18.20
CA ILE A 93 12.41 9.58 16.89
C ILE A 93 13.35 8.69 16.09
N GLY A 94 14.22 7.92 16.75
CA GLY A 94 15.14 7.01 16.06
C GLY A 94 14.40 5.94 15.27
N ALA A 95 13.31 5.37 15.85
CA ALA A 95 12.46 4.41 15.16
C ALA A 95 11.75 5.04 13.96
N LEU A 96 11.25 6.28 14.08
CA LEU A 96 10.62 7.00 12.97
C LEU A 96 11.64 7.31 11.85
N VAL A 97 12.83 7.76 12.20
CA VAL A 97 13.94 8.01 11.25
C VAL A 97 14.31 6.73 10.51
N TRP A 98 14.47 5.63 11.24
CA TRP A 98 14.81 4.33 10.65
C TRP A 98 13.69 3.85 9.70
N PHE A 99 12.43 4.01 10.11
CA PHE A 99 11.27 3.66 9.29
C PHE A 99 11.25 4.47 7.98
N ALA A 100 11.40 5.80 8.07
CA ALA A 100 11.43 6.67 6.90
C ALA A 100 12.60 6.37 5.95
N HIS A 101 13.74 5.92 6.50
CA HIS A 101 14.91 5.55 5.71
C HIS A 101 14.73 4.24 4.94
N ILE A 102 13.99 3.27 5.51
CA ILE A 102 13.76 1.95 4.86
C ILE A 102 12.70 2.05 3.77
N ILE A 103 11.69 2.92 3.94
CA ILE A 103 10.56 3.03 3.02
C ILE A 103 10.76 4.25 2.10
N GLU A 104 11.84 4.24 1.33
CA GLU A 104 12.25 5.36 0.48
C GLU A 104 11.18 5.80 -0.54
N TRP A 105 10.34 4.88 -1.01
CA TRP A 105 9.26 5.19 -1.96
C TRP A 105 8.12 6.01 -1.32
N GLU A 106 7.89 5.89 0.01
CA GLU A 106 6.94 6.74 0.75
C GLU A 106 7.61 8.04 1.20
N PHE A 107 8.90 8.00 1.55
CA PHE A 107 9.68 9.12 2.06
C PHE A 107 10.80 9.52 1.09
N PRO A 108 10.46 10.01 -0.11
CA PRO A 108 11.45 10.32 -1.13
C PRO A 108 12.44 11.40 -0.67
N ASN A 109 13.73 11.14 -0.87
CA ASN A 109 14.83 12.04 -0.50
C ASN A 109 14.90 12.40 1.01
N PHE A 110 14.31 11.56 1.86
CA PHE A 110 14.45 11.73 3.30
C PHE A 110 15.91 11.64 3.74
N SER A 111 16.34 12.58 4.56
CA SER A 111 17.57 12.48 5.34
C SER A 111 17.42 13.28 6.63
N VAL A 112 18.19 12.91 7.66
CA VAL A 112 18.17 13.62 8.93
C VAL A 112 18.58 15.09 8.76
N ASP A 113 19.57 15.36 7.91
CA ASP A 113 20.06 16.72 7.66
C ASP A 113 18.99 17.57 6.95
N ASN A 114 18.35 17.03 5.90
CA ASN A 114 17.33 17.75 5.15
C ASN A 114 16.06 17.99 5.97
N CYS A 115 15.73 17.08 6.88
CA CYS A 115 14.50 17.10 7.67
C CYS A 115 14.69 17.54 9.11
N LYS A 116 15.86 18.08 9.48
CA LYS A 116 16.23 18.40 10.87
C LYS A 116 15.16 19.19 11.62
N ASN A 117 14.66 20.28 11.05
CA ASN A 117 13.66 21.12 11.72
C ASN A 117 12.32 20.38 11.91
N ARG A 118 11.95 19.51 11.00
CA ARG A 118 10.75 18.69 11.09
C ARG A 118 10.90 17.56 12.09
N LEU A 119 12.09 16.98 12.19
CA LEU A 119 12.41 15.99 13.23
C LEU A 119 12.40 16.62 14.64
N LEU A 120 12.89 17.86 14.80
CA LEU A 120 12.77 18.60 16.05
C LEU A 120 11.30 18.88 16.40
N TYR A 121 10.47 19.23 15.43
CA TYR A 121 9.03 19.38 15.63
C TYR A 121 8.35 18.04 15.98
N ALA A 122 8.72 16.96 15.31
CA ALA A 122 8.24 15.62 15.64
C ALA A 122 8.63 15.20 17.08
N GLN A 123 9.83 15.58 17.54
CA GLN A 123 10.25 15.36 18.93
C GLN A 123 9.34 16.13 19.93
N GLN A 124 8.98 17.37 19.62
CA GLN A 124 8.04 18.13 20.47
C GLN A 124 6.67 17.45 20.54
N ILE A 125 6.15 16.93 19.41
CA ILE A 125 4.89 16.16 19.39
C ILE A 125 5.01 14.92 20.27
N LEU A 126 6.13 14.19 20.17
CA LEU A 126 6.40 13.00 20.97
C LEU A 126 6.41 13.32 22.48
N GLU A 127 7.08 14.40 22.88
CA GLU A 127 7.13 14.85 24.28
C GLU A 127 5.76 15.25 24.83
N GLN A 128 4.92 15.89 24.01
CA GLN A 128 3.58 16.31 24.40
C GLN A 128 2.56 15.18 24.44
N ASN A 129 2.61 14.26 23.48
CA ASN A 129 1.57 13.26 23.26
C ASN A 129 1.97 11.84 23.69
N GLY A 130 3.27 11.62 24.00
CA GLY A 130 3.82 10.30 24.34
C GLY A 130 4.03 9.38 23.15
N CYS A 131 3.55 9.75 21.96
CA CYS A 131 3.82 9.02 20.69
C CYS A 131 3.59 9.93 19.48
N ILE A 132 4.18 9.53 18.35
CA ILE A 132 3.84 10.05 17.03
C ILE A 132 2.96 9.01 16.37
N GLU A 133 1.80 9.42 15.88
CA GLU A 133 0.81 8.54 15.27
C GLU A 133 0.65 8.86 13.78
N GLY A 134 0.58 7.83 12.96
CA GLY A 134 0.17 7.85 11.56
C GLY A 134 -0.84 6.75 11.30
N LYS A 135 -1.21 6.56 10.03
CA LYS A 135 -2.12 5.49 9.60
C LYS A 135 -1.51 4.68 8.48
N ILE A 136 -1.56 3.38 8.62
CA ILE A 136 -1.35 2.47 7.50
C ILE A 136 -2.66 2.29 6.76
N HIS A 137 -2.61 2.29 5.44
CA HIS A 137 -3.73 2.02 4.56
C HIS A 137 -3.54 0.68 3.87
N ARG A 138 -4.49 -0.25 4.02
CA ARG A 138 -4.49 -1.58 3.42
C ARG A 138 -5.84 -1.89 2.82
N PHE A 139 -5.84 -2.67 1.73
CA PHE A 139 -7.05 -3.27 1.22
C PHE A 139 -6.82 -4.73 0.78
N LEU A 140 -7.88 -5.51 0.89
CA LEU A 140 -7.96 -6.90 0.46
C LEU A 140 -8.99 -7.02 -0.65
N LEU A 141 -8.65 -7.76 -1.70
CA LEU A 141 -9.58 -8.17 -2.74
C LEU A 141 -9.54 -9.68 -2.90
N VAL A 142 -10.71 -10.29 -2.97
CA VAL A 142 -10.93 -11.68 -3.39
C VAL A 142 -11.78 -11.64 -4.66
N LEU A 143 -11.22 -12.16 -5.74
CA LEU A 143 -11.78 -12.04 -7.09
C LEU A 143 -11.90 -13.43 -7.72
N ARG A 144 -12.92 -13.63 -8.52
CA ARG A 144 -13.10 -14.84 -9.30
C ARG A 144 -13.10 -14.49 -10.79
N LYS A 145 -12.27 -15.17 -11.57
CA LYS A 145 -12.33 -15.07 -13.03
C LYS A 145 -13.70 -15.55 -13.50
N ALA A 146 -14.44 -14.70 -14.20
CA ALA A 146 -15.73 -15.08 -14.79
C ALA A 146 -15.55 -16.25 -15.76
N LYS A 147 -16.64 -17.00 -15.99
CA LYS A 147 -16.66 -18.15 -16.89
C LYS A 147 -16.60 -17.73 -18.37
#